data_ff199e587131ca4cf36a18a300a31af7
#
_entry.id   ff199e587131ca4cf36a18a300a31af7
#
_cell.length_a   1.000
_cell.length_b   1.000
_cell.length_c   1.000
_cell.angle_alpha   90.00
_cell.angle_beta   90.00
_cell.angle_gamma   90.00
#
_symmetry.space_group_name_H-M   'P 1'
#
loop_
_entity.id
_entity.type
_entity.pdbx_description
1 polymer ?
#
loop_
_entity_poly.entity_id
_entity_poly.type
_entity_poly.pdbx_seq_one_letter_code
_entity_poly.pdbx_strand_id
1 'polypeptide(L)'
;EVALLSPLGVELYDAAGARQQRMPTQLSGVDHVADKREFRHFMLKEIHEQPETAELWVTRHLPQGLPPEQPVALPMDDAFYAGIEQIQFLACGTSRHAAMVGAYLLEQFAGIPTSVHYASEFRYAPPPLAPHTLTIGVTQSGETADTLAALAMESERRLAHGDPAFAPRQLGVTNRPESSLSRQVPHILDIGAGIEVGVAATKTFLGQLLAFYGLAMAFAVRRGARPAAEIKALADELRGLPQQLRQLVDLHDQRSEALAPRFADTQDVIFLGRGINYPIALEGALKLKEISYIHAEGYPAGEMKHGPIALLDSRVPVVSIAVPGVVFEKVLSNAQEAKARDAQLIGVAPQGPDTDLFDELLPVPSVSEWISPLLTVVPMQLL
;
A
#
# COMPACT_ATOMS: atom_id res chain seq x y z
N GLU A 1 29.85 -14.01 3.18
CA GLU A 1 30.03 -14.73 4.46
C GLU A 1 29.50 -16.15 4.35
N VAL A 2 30.12 -17.09 5.08
CA VAL A 2 29.67 -18.48 5.22
C VAL A 2 29.43 -18.76 6.71
N ALA A 3 28.29 -19.38 7.03
CA ALA A 3 27.99 -19.83 8.39
C ALA A 3 28.09 -21.34 8.47
N LEU A 4 28.90 -21.85 9.40
CA LEU A 4 28.95 -23.26 9.75
C LEU A 4 28.10 -23.50 10.99
N LEU A 5 27.02 -24.26 10.83
CA LEU A 5 26.12 -24.64 11.91
C LEU A 5 26.52 -26.02 12.46
N SER A 6 26.72 -26.12 13.75
CA SER A 6 27.01 -27.36 14.45
C SER A 6 26.23 -27.47 15.75
N PRO A 7 26.12 -28.66 16.38
CA PRO A 7 25.53 -28.78 17.71
C PRO A 7 26.21 -27.95 18.79
N LEU A 8 27.44 -27.48 18.53
CA LEU A 8 28.24 -26.67 19.45
C LEU A 8 28.08 -25.16 19.22
N GLY A 9 27.35 -24.75 18.17
CA GLY A 9 27.11 -23.34 17.87
C GLY A 9 27.28 -22.97 16.40
N VAL A 10 27.40 -21.66 16.17
CA VAL A 10 27.55 -21.06 14.83
C VAL A 10 28.95 -20.46 14.71
N GLU A 11 29.65 -20.82 13.64
CA GLU A 11 30.90 -20.18 13.25
C GLU A 11 30.71 -19.42 11.94
N LEU A 12 31.18 -18.18 11.91
CA LEU A 12 31.06 -17.30 10.74
C LEU A 12 32.41 -17.11 10.09
N TYR A 13 32.47 -17.15 8.77
CA TYR A 13 33.65 -16.91 7.97
C TYR A 13 33.40 -15.88 6.89
N ASP A 14 34.39 -15.03 6.61
CA ASP A 14 34.30 -14.11 5.46
C ASP A 14 34.61 -14.81 4.13
N ALA A 15 34.63 -14.05 3.03
CA ALA A 15 34.89 -14.56 1.70
C ALA A 15 36.37 -15.06 1.55
N ALA A 16 37.29 -14.64 2.42
CA ALA A 16 38.67 -15.07 2.46
C ALA A 16 38.90 -16.30 3.37
N GLY A 17 37.83 -16.81 4.02
CA GLY A 17 37.88 -17.93 4.95
C GLY A 17 38.36 -17.55 6.36
N ALA A 18 38.46 -16.27 6.68
CA ALA A 18 38.83 -15.83 8.02
C ALA A 18 37.61 -15.84 8.94
N ARG A 19 37.79 -16.39 10.16
CA ARG A 19 36.70 -16.49 11.16
C ARG A 19 36.32 -15.09 11.65
N GLN A 20 35.00 -14.84 11.61
CA GLN A 20 34.39 -13.58 12.07
C GLN A 20 33.71 -13.79 13.42
N GLN A 21 33.91 -12.86 14.35
CA GLN A 21 33.15 -12.81 15.58
C GLN A 21 32.05 -11.75 15.46
N ARG A 22 30.81 -12.17 15.63
CA ARG A 22 29.65 -11.25 15.75
C ARG A 22 28.95 -11.49 17.06
N MET A 23 28.56 -10.41 17.72
CA MET A 23 27.68 -10.50 18.88
C MET A 23 26.28 -10.96 18.43
N PRO A 24 25.72 -12.02 19.02
CA PRO A 24 24.36 -12.40 18.74
C PRO A 24 23.40 -11.27 19.13
N THR A 25 22.48 -10.94 18.26
CA THR A 25 21.36 -10.08 18.61
C THR A 25 20.26 -10.98 19.16
N GLN A 26 19.79 -10.70 20.37
CA GLN A 26 18.65 -11.39 20.93
C GLN A 26 17.41 -10.92 20.14
N LEU A 27 16.81 -11.84 19.39
CA LEU A 27 15.49 -11.58 18.83
C LEU A 27 14.52 -11.49 19.99
N SER A 28 13.74 -10.43 20.09
CA SER A 28 12.65 -10.33 21.05
C SER A 28 11.65 -11.42 20.70
N GLY A 29 11.81 -12.58 21.34
CA GLY A 29 10.96 -13.73 21.11
C GLY A 29 9.58 -13.49 21.69
N VAL A 30 8.67 -13.01 20.88
CA VAL A 30 7.32 -13.49 20.97
C VAL A 30 7.29 -14.70 20.04
N ASP A 31 7.12 -15.90 20.58
CA ASP A 31 6.80 -17.09 19.80
C ASP A 31 5.46 -16.83 19.09
N HIS A 32 5.50 -16.16 17.97
CA HIS A 32 4.36 -16.03 17.08
C HIS A 32 4.22 -17.35 16.34
N VAL A 33 3.65 -18.33 17.02
CA VAL A 33 3.13 -19.52 16.35
C VAL A 33 2.08 -18.98 15.37
N ALA A 34 2.31 -19.21 14.09
CA ALA A 34 1.33 -18.87 13.06
C ALA A 34 0.09 -19.75 13.28
N ASP A 35 -0.89 -19.20 13.96
CA ASP A 35 -2.16 -19.87 14.27
C ASP A 35 -3.29 -19.19 13.48
N LYS A 36 -4.12 -19.98 12.81
CA LYS A 36 -5.30 -19.49 12.10
C LYS A 36 -6.46 -19.10 13.02
N ARG A 37 -6.38 -19.50 14.29
CA ARG A 37 -7.51 -19.40 15.24
C ARG A 37 -8.77 -20.07 14.62
N GLU A 38 -9.94 -19.41 14.67
CA GLU A 38 -11.21 -19.88 14.10
C GLU A 38 -11.33 -19.74 12.59
N PHE A 39 -10.40 -19.04 11.93
CA PHE A 39 -10.50 -18.74 10.51
C PHE A 39 -10.10 -19.93 9.63
N ARG A 40 -10.79 -20.10 8.51
CA ARG A 40 -10.48 -21.15 7.51
C ARG A 40 -9.12 -20.91 6.84
N HIS A 41 -8.75 -19.65 6.60
CA HIS A 41 -7.56 -19.23 5.86
C HIS A 41 -6.79 -18.16 6.61
N PHE A 42 -5.46 -18.14 6.48
CA PHE A 42 -4.62 -17.09 7.04
C PHE A 42 -4.98 -15.72 6.47
N MET A 43 -5.24 -15.61 5.16
CA MET A 43 -5.62 -14.35 4.54
C MET A 43 -6.90 -13.77 5.17
N LEU A 44 -7.94 -14.59 5.39
CA LEU A 44 -9.17 -14.12 6.03
C LEU A 44 -8.90 -13.59 7.44
N LYS A 45 -8.11 -14.34 8.25
CA LYS A 45 -7.66 -13.87 9.57
C LYS A 45 -6.94 -12.53 9.48
N GLU A 46 -6.03 -12.38 8.53
CA GLU A 46 -5.21 -11.19 8.35
C GLU A 46 -6.02 -9.99 7.87
N ILE A 47 -7.09 -10.21 7.12
CA ILE A 47 -8.08 -9.18 6.80
C ILE A 47 -8.79 -8.71 8.09
N HIS A 48 -9.18 -9.66 8.97
CA HIS A 48 -9.79 -9.35 10.26
C HIS A 48 -8.81 -8.69 11.26
N GLU A 49 -7.51 -8.80 11.07
CA GLU A 49 -6.48 -8.13 11.87
C GLU A 49 -6.18 -6.67 11.42
N GLN A 50 -6.76 -6.20 10.33
CA GLN A 50 -6.53 -4.82 9.85
C GLN A 50 -6.96 -3.73 10.84
N PRO A 51 -8.09 -3.85 11.57
CA PRO A 51 -8.44 -2.89 12.60
C PRO A 51 -7.38 -2.77 13.69
N GLU A 52 -6.80 -3.90 14.13
CA GLU A 52 -5.72 -3.93 15.12
C GLU A 52 -4.44 -3.31 14.56
N THR A 53 -4.08 -3.62 13.31
CA THR A 53 -2.94 -3.01 12.62
C THR A 53 -3.08 -1.49 12.58
N ALA A 54 -4.26 -0.98 12.24
CA ALA A 54 -4.54 0.45 12.23
C ALA A 54 -4.48 1.07 13.65
N GLU A 55 -4.99 0.39 14.66
CA GLU A 55 -4.98 0.84 16.05
C GLU A 55 -3.55 0.95 16.60
N LEU A 56 -2.70 -0.03 16.32
CA LEU A 56 -1.29 -0.02 16.70
C LEU A 56 -0.55 1.14 15.99
N TRP A 57 -0.80 1.33 14.70
CA TRP A 57 -0.20 2.42 13.95
C TRP A 57 -0.64 3.79 14.48
N VAL A 58 -1.94 3.98 14.71
CA VAL A 58 -2.51 5.23 15.27
C VAL A 58 -1.94 5.50 16.64
N THR A 59 -1.89 4.51 17.52
CA THR A 59 -1.34 4.65 18.89
C THR A 59 0.13 5.06 18.85
N ARG A 60 0.92 4.49 17.94
CA ARG A 60 2.35 4.75 17.82
C ARG A 60 2.66 6.10 17.17
N HIS A 61 1.91 6.47 16.13
CA HIS A 61 2.27 7.58 15.26
C HIS A 61 1.35 8.81 15.38
N LEU A 62 0.14 8.65 15.93
CA LEU A 62 -0.82 9.74 16.16
C LEU A 62 -1.24 9.87 17.63
N PRO A 63 -0.31 9.83 18.61
CA PRO A 63 -0.69 9.98 20.01
C PRO A 63 -1.39 11.33 20.26
N GLN A 64 -2.18 11.39 21.32
CA GLN A 64 -2.83 12.64 21.75
C GLN A 64 -1.78 13.69 22.13
N GLY A 65 -2.07 14.96 21.83
CA GLY A 65 -1.24 16.08 22.28
C GLY A 65 0.00 16.37 21.42
N LEU A 66 0.12 15.78 20.23
CA LEU A 66 1.15 16.22 19.29
C LEU A 66 0.97 17.70 18.92
N PRO A 67 2.06 18.46 18.82
CA PRO A 67 1.99 19.87 18.42
C PRO A 67 1.59 19.97 16.93
N PRO A 68 0.94 21.08 16.52
CA PRO A 68 0.53 21.27 15.12
C PRO A 68 1.67 21.18 14.10
N GLU A 69 2.89 21.51 14.53
CA GLU A 69 4.10 21.44 13.70
C GLU A 69 4.62 20.01 13.50
N GLN A 70 4.13 19.07 14.31
CA GLN A 70 4.47 17.67 14.25
C GLN A 70 3.20 16.82 14.34
N PRO A 71 2.36 16.78 13.29
CA PRO A 71 1.06 16.12 13.33
C PRO A 71 1.14 14.60 13.42
N VAL A 72 2.34 14.04 13.19
CA VAL A 72 2.63 12.59 13.21
C VAL A 72 4.02 12.36 13.77
N ALA A 73 4.17 11.34 14.60
CA ALA A 73 5.46 10.93 15.19
C ALA A 73 6.09 9.82 14.30
N LEU A 74 6.99 10.22 13.41
CA LEU A 74 7.80 9.29 12.61
C LEU A 74 9.24 9.23 13.11
N PRO A 75 9.98 8.12 12.87
CA PRO A 75 11.32 7.92 13.41
C PRO A 75 12.43 8.70 12.64
N MET A 76 12.08 9.71 11.88
CA MET A 76 13.01 10.54 11.13
C MET A 76 13.07 11.95 11.71
N ASP A 77 14.26 12.50 11.77
CA ASP A 77 14.53 13.87 12.19
C ASP A 77 14.31 14.91 11.08
N ASP A 78 14.41 16.18 11.39
CA ASP A 78 14.20 17.25 10.41
C ASP A 78 15.26 17.28 9.31
N ALA A 79 16.47 16.77 9.58
CA ALA A 79 17.53 16.67 8.57
C ALA A 79 17.16 15.69 7.44
N PHE A 80 16.39 14.64 7.76
CA PHE A 80 15.87 13.71 6.75
C PHE A 80 14.99 14.42 5.72
N TYR A 81 14.12 15.33 6.16
CA TYR A 81 13.13 16.01 5.29
C TYR A 81 13.74 17.18 4.52
N ALA A 82 14.85 17.75 5.00
CA ALA A 82 15.43 18.97 4.46
C ALA A 82 15.91 18.82 3.03
N GLY A 83 15.56 19.78 2.16
CA GLY A 83 16.06 19.87 0.78
C GLY A 83 15.64 18.70 -0.13
N ILE A 84 14.59 17.94 0.18
CA ILE A 84 14.00 16.96 -0.74
C ILE A 84 13.06 17.73 -1.68
N GLU A 85 13.30 17.60 -2.99
CA GLU A 85 12.53 18.28 -4.03
C GLU A 85 11.67 17.32 -4.83
N GLN A 86 12.05 16.04 -4.87
CA GLN A 86 11.24 14.99 -5.50
C GLN A 86 11.41 13.63 -4.80
N ILE A 87 10.45 12.75 -5.02
CA ILE A 87 10.43 11.40 -4.46
C ILE A 87 10.25 10.40 -5.60
N GLN A 88 10.95 9.26 -5.51
CA GLN A 88 10.71 8.10 -6.36
C GLN A 88 10.54 6.85 -5.50
N PHE A 89 9.48 6.09 -5.81
CA PHE A 89 9.24 4.79 -5.21
C PHE A 89 9.75 3.66 -6.09
N LEU A 90 10.39 2.67 -5.47
CA LEU A 90 10.82 1.41 -6.10
C LEU A 90 10.10 0.26 -5.40
N ALA A 91 9.20 -0.41 -6.09
CA ALA A 91 8.37 -1.46 -5.51
C ALA A 91 7.87 -2.46 -6.56
N CYS A 92 7.39 -3.62 -6.10
CA CYS A 92 6.76 -4.66 -6.91
C CYS A 92 5.35 -4.97 -6.38
N GLY A 93 4.44 -5.43 -7.24
CA GLY A 93 3.11 -5.95 -6.88
C GLY A 93 2.30 -5.04 -5.95
N THR A 94 1.75 -5.62 -4.90
CA THR A 94 0.95 -4.93 -3.87
C THR A 94 1.66 -3.70 -3.29
N SER A 95 2.96 -3.80 -3.00
CA SER A 95 3.73 -2.65 -2.49
C SER A 95 3.82 -1.49 -3.49
N ARG A 96 3.80 -1.79 -4.81
CA ARG A 96 3.73 -0.75 -5.83
C ARG A 96 2.36 -0.07 -5.85
N HIS A 97 1.26 -0.82 -5.68
CA HIS A 97 -0.07 -0.23 -5.59
C HIS A 97 -0.19 0.68 -4.36
N ALA A 98 0.35 0.27 -3.22
CA ALA A 98 0.44 1.14 -2.05
C ALA A 98 1.27 2.41 -2.32
N ALA A 99 2.43 2.27 -2.98
CA ALA A 99 3.28 3.40 -3.36
C ALA A 99 2.58 4.37 -4.32
N MET A 100 1.69 3.88 -5.20
CA MET A 100 0.87 4.76 -6.06
C MET A 100 -0.10 5.61 -5.25
N VAL A 101 -0.74 5.07 -4.21
CA VAL A 101 -1.54 5.88 -3.26
C VAL A 101 -0.63 6.88 -2.54
N GLY A 102 0.56 6.44 -2.09
CA GLY A 102 1.57 7.31 -1.48
C GLY A 102 1.98 8.48 -2.36
N ALA A 103 2.13 8.23 -3.67
CA ALA A 103 2.44 9.28 -4.64
C ALA A 103 1.32 10.34 -4.72
N TYR A 104 0.06 9.91 -4.84
CA TYR A 104 -1.08 10.85 -4.79
C TYR A 104 -1.06 11.70 -3.51
N LEU A 105 -0.81 11.09 -2.36
CA LEU A 105 -0.77 11.81 -1.09
C LEU A 105 0.38 12.82 -1.04
N LEU A 106 1.59 12.43 -1.42
CA LEU A 106 2.78 13.30 -1.40
C LEU A 106 2.64 14.48 -2.37
N GLU A 107 2.11 14.24 -3.57
CA GLU A 107 1.86 15.29 -4.55
C GLU A 107 0.77 16.27 -4.09
N GLN A 108 -0.35 15.74 -3.58
CA GLN A 108 -1.50 16.58 -3.22
C GLN A 108 -1.35 17.29 -1.88
N PHE A 109 -0.72 16.66 -0.89
CA PHE A 109 -0.54 17.28 0.45
C PHE A 109 0.79 18.00 0.60
N ALA A 110 1.88 17.42 0.10
CA ALA A 110 3.21 17.99 0.29
C ALA A 110 3.73 18.79 -0.91
N GLY A 111 3.05 18.73 -2.07
CA GLY A 111 3.46 19.40 -3.29
C GLY A 111 4.82 18.89 -3.80
N ILE A 112 5.12 17.59 -3.60
CA ILE A 112 6.40 16.99 -4.03
C ILE A 112 6.14 16.11 -5.24
N PRO A 113 6.72 16.40 -6.41
CA PRO A 113 6.65 15.51 -7.57
C PRO A 113 7.11 14.10 -7.19
N THR A 114 6.27 13.11 -7.47
CA THR A 114 6.50 11.75 -7.00
C THR A 114 6.28 10.75 -8.14
N SER A 115 7.26 9.90 -8.40
CA SER A 115 7.17 8.82 -9.39
C SER A 115 7.15 7.45 -8.72
N VAL A 116 6.50 6.48 -9.38
CA VAL A 116 6.42 5.10 -8.89
C VAL A 116 6.87 4.16 -10.00
N HIS A 117 7.93 3.42 -9.74
CA HIS A 117 8.54 2.52 -10.70
C HIS A 117 8.36 1.06 -10.29
N TYR A 118 8.21 0.18 -11.28
CA TYR A 118 8.45 -1.25 -11.06
C TYR A 118 9.94 -1.43 -10.78
N ALA A 119 10.28 -1.97 -9.63
CA ALA A 119 11.68 -2.19 -9.26
C ALA A 119 12.39 -3.15 -10.24
N SER A 120 11.66 -4.14 -10.77
CA SER A 120 12.15 -5.06 -11.80
C SER A 120 12.60 -4.35 -13.08
N GLU A 121 11.83 -3.36 -13.55
CA GLU A 121 12.14 -2.62 -14.77
C GLU A 121 13.17 -1.51 -14.53
N PHE A 122 13.10 -0.86 -13.37
CA PHE A 122 14.03 0.20 -12.98
C PHE A 122 15.50 -0.27 -13.02
N ARG A 123 15.75 -1.53 -12.69
CA ARG A 123 17.10 -2.11 -12.73
C ARG A 123 17.75 -2.05 -14.11
N TYR A 124 16.96 -2.06 -15.18
CA TYR A 124 17.45 -2.17 -16.54
C TYR A 124 17.27 -0.89 -17.37
N ALA A 125 16.27 -0.09 -16.99
CA ALA A 125 15.93 1.17 -17.68
C ALA A 125 15.62 2.28 -16.66
N PRO A 126 16.59 2.65 -15.79
CA PRO A 126 16.36 3.72 -14.82
C PRO A 126 16.25 5.07 -15.54
N PRO A 127 15.37 5.97 -15.06
CA PRO A 127 15.30 7.33 -15.60
C PRO A 127 16.61 8.10 -15.34
N PRO A 128 16.82 9.24 -16.02
CA PRO A 128 17.91 10.16 -15.68
C PRO A 128 17.88 10.56 -14.21
N LEU A 129 19.04 10.72 -13.61
CA LEU A 129 19.14 11.21 -12.23
C LEU A 129 18.63 12.64 -12.14
N ALA A 130 17.84 12.91 -11.11
CA ALA A 130 17.47 14.26 -10.73
C ALA A 130 18.08 14.59 -9.36
N PRO A 131 18.44 15.88 -9.11
CA PRO A 131 19.00 16.28 -7.82
C PRO A 131 17.95 16.20 -6.72
N HIS A 132 18.40 16.21 -5.47
CA HIS A 132 17.56 16.31 -4.27
C HIS A 132 16.43 15.29 -4.18
N THR A 133 16.67 14.07 -4.72
CA THR A 133 15.68 12.99 -4.78
C THR A 133 15.76 12.09 -3.56
N LEU A 134 14.63 11.82 -2.93
CA LEU A 134 14.46 10.73 -1.98
C LEU A 134 13.99 9.46 -2.72
N THR A 135 14.75 8.38 -2.63
CA THR A 135 14.38 7.07 -3.16
C THR A 135 13.81 6.21 -2.05
N ILE A 136 12.56 5.76 -2.21
CA ILE A 136 11.85 4.94 -1.22
C ILE A 136 11.69 3.52 -1.77
N GLY A 137 12.35 2.55 -1.14
CA GLY A 137 12.13 1.13 -1.41
C GLY A 137 11.01 0.58 -0.55
N VAL A 138 10.02 -0.07 -1.17
CA VAL A 138 8.86 -0.62 -0.48
C VAL A 138 8.77 -2.11 -0.69
N THR A 139 8.80 -2.88 0.39
CA THR A 139 8.63 -4.33 0.36
C THR A 139 8.17 -4.86 1.72
N GLN A 140 7.13 -5.68 1.72
CA GLN A 140 6.60 -6.30 2.95
C GLN A 140 7.67 -7.11 3.69
N SER A 141 8.39 -7.98 2.99
CA SER A 141 9.39 -8.89 3.56
C SER A 141 10.74 -8.22 3.82
N GLY A 142 11.03 -7.10 3.15
CA GLY A 142 12.37 -6.52 3.13
C GLY A 142 13.42 -7.35 2.37
N GLU A 143 12.99 -8.39 1.64
CA GLU A 143 13.85 -9.35 0.93
C GLU A 143 13.57 -9.43 -0.58
N THR A 144 12.70 -8.58 -1.13
CA THR A 144 12.36 -8.59 -2.56
C THR A 144 13.59 -8.25 -3.40
N ALA A 145 14.12 -9.23 -4.11
CA ALA A 145 15.40 -9.14 -4.82
C ALA A 145 15.48 -7.94 -5.78
N ASP A 146 14.40 -7.70 -6.56
CA ASP A 146 14.36 -6.58 -7.50
C ASP A 146 14.38 -5.22 -6.79
N THR A 147 13.66 -5.08 -5.69
CA THR A 147 13.64 -3.83 -4.91
C THR A 147 15.01 -3.54 -4.30
N LEU A 148 15.65 -4.56 -3.71
CA LEU A 148 16.99 -4.42 -3.14
C LEU A 148 18.03 -4.07 -4.20
N ALA A 149 18.02 -4.77 -5.33
CA ALA A 149 18.97 -4.52 -6.41
C ALA A 149 18.76 -3.16 -7.08
N ALA A 150 17.52 -2.71 -7.25
CA ALA A 150 17.21 -1.39 -7.78
C ALA A 150 17.71 -0.27 -6.84
N LEU A 151 17.52 -0.43 -5.54
CA LEU A 151 18.04 0.53 -4.53
C LEU A 151 19.59 0.58 -4.52
N ALA A 152 20.25 -0.58 -4.59
CA ALA A 152 21.72 -0.65 -4.65
C ALA A 152 22.24 0.06 -5.89
N MET A 153 21.71 -0.29 -7.05
CA MET A 153 22.10 0.31 -8.32
C MET A 153 21.88 1.83 -8.33
N GLU A 154 20.73 2.31 -7.81
CA GLU A 154 20.44 3.74 -7.75
C GLU A 154 21.40 4.46 -6.82
N SER A 155 21.77 3.86 -5.69
CA SER A 155 22.79 4.42 -4.79
C SER A 155 24.15 4.54 -5.48
N GLU A 156 24.59 3.49 -6.19
CA GLU A 156 25.85 3.48 -6.94
C GLU A 156 25.87 4.55 -8.04
N ARG A 157 24.79 4.69 -8.82
CA ARG A 157 24.66 5.73 -9.84
C ARG A 157 24.80 7.13 -9.27
N ARG A 158 24.15 7.38 -8.11
CA ARG A 158 24.20 8.69 -7.44
C ARG A 158 25.58 8.98 -6.87
N LEU A 159 26.24 8.00 -6.25
CA LEU A 159 27.61 8.15 -5.76
C LEU A 159 28.58 8.41 -6.91
N ALA A 160 28.43 7.73 -8.04
CA ALA A 160 29.26 7.92 -9.22
C ALA A 160 29.09 9.30 -9.88
N HIS A 161 27.96 9.99 -9.65
CA HIS A 161 27.73 11.35 -10.19
C HIS A 161 28.66 12.38 -9.57
N GLY A 162 29.02 12.25 -8.28
CA GLY A 162 30.00 13.08 -7.59
C GLY A 162 29.52 14.47 -7.14
N ASP A 163 28.37 14.96 -7.61
CA ASP A 163 27.75 16.21 -7.15
C ASP A 163 26.91 15.96 -5.90
N PRO A 164 27.13 16.71 -4.79
CA PRO A 164 26.35 16.57 -3.56
C PRO A 164 24.82 16.69 -3.72
N ALA A 165 24.33 17.44 -4.71
CA ALA A 165 22.91 17.54 -5.02
C ALA A 165 22.28 16.19 -5.43
N PHE A 166 23.10 15.26 -5.93
CA PHE A 166 22.70 13.92 -6.33
C PHE A 166 23.04 12.85 -5.29
N ALA A 167 23.52 13.23 -4.12
CA ALA A 167 23.87 12.27 -3.06
C ALA A 167 22.71 11.31 -2.76
N PRO A 168 22.97 10.00 -2.51
CA PRO A 168 21.93 9.04 -2.22
C PRO A 168 21.15 9.41 -0.95
N ARG A 169 19.83 9.50 -1.06
CA ARG A 169 18.90 9.64 0.06
C ARG A 169 17.92 8.49 -0.05
N GLN A 170 17.92 7.60 0.91
CA GLN A 170 17.13 6.37 0.83
C GLN A 170 16.32 6.13 2.10
N LEU A 171 15.09 5.63 1.91
CA LEU A 171 14.18 5.16 2.96
C LEU A 171 13.67 3.78 2.56
N GLY A 172 13.64 2.85 3.50
CA GLY A 172 12.96 1.58 3.36
C GLY A 172 11.61 1.60 4.10
N VAL A 173 10.57 1.09 3.47
CA VAL A 173 9.26 0.83 4.11
C VAL A 173 9.04 -0.67 4.10
N THR A 174 8.96 -1.29 5.28
CA THR A 174 8.91 -2.75 5.42
C THR A 174 8.17 -3.18 6.69
N ASN A 175 7.72 -4.43 6.71
CA ASN A 175 7.18 -5.10 7.91
C ASN A 175 8.24 -5.94 8.63
N ARG A 176 9.51 -5.83 8.20
CA ARG A 176 10.64 -6.61 8.74
C ARG A 176 11.84 -5.70 8.94
N PRO A 177 11.91 -4.98 10.08
CA PRO A 177 13.00 -4.04 10.34
C PRO A 177 14.38 -4.71 10.48
N GLU A 178 14.44 -6.03 10.61
CA GLU A 178 15.68 -6.84 10.65
C GLU A 178 16.15 -7.37 9.29
N SER A 179 15.43 -7.05 8.22
CA SER A 179 15.65 -7.58 6.86
C SER A 179 16.90 -7.05 6.16
N SER A 180 17.15 -7.56 4.95
CA SER A 180 18.21 -7.05 4.06
C SER A 180 18.01 -5.59 3.68
N LEU A 181 16.76 -5.15 3.47
CA LEU A 181 16.45 -3.75 3.21
C LEU A 181 16.98 -2.84 4.34
N SER A 182 16.77 -3.24 5.58
CA SER A 182 17.17 -2.44 6.75
C SER A 182 18.69 -2.33 6.91
N ARG A 183 19.43 -3.28 6.36
CA ARG A 183 20.90 -3.22 6.32
C ARG A 183 21.44 -2.39 5.16
N GLN A 184 20.61 -2.14 4.15
CA GLN A 184 21.01 -1.48 2.92
C GLN A 184 20.75 0.02 2.93
N VAL A 185 19.68 0.47 3.62
CA VAL A 185 19.28 1.88 3.63
C VAL A 185 19.43 2.52 5.00
N PRO A 186 19.72 3.84 5.08
CA PRO A 186 19.97 4.51 6.36
C PRO A 186 18.72 4.71 7.23
N HIS A 187 17.55 4.74 6.62
CA HIS A 187 16.30 5.01 7.33
C HIS A 187 15.27 3.92 7.02
N ILE A 188 14.56 3.45 8.07
CA ILE A 188 13.50 2.47 7.96
C ILE A 188 12.22 3.02 8.59
N LEU A 189 11.13 2.86 7.88
CA LEU A 189 9.78 3.02 8.39
C LEU A 189 9.14 1.64 8.51
N ASP A 190 9.10 1.13 9.75
CA ASP A 190 8.46 -0.13 10.09
C ASP A 190 6.94 0.05 10.11
N ILE A 191 6.22 -0.73 9.32
CA ILE A 191 4.76 -0.68 9.26
C ILE A 191 4.09 -1.39 10.44
N GLY A 192 4.80 -2.28 11.13
CA GLY A 192 4.38 -2.87 12.40
C GLY A 192 3.10 -3.72 12.33
N ALA A 193 2.79 -4.32 11.18
CA ALA A 193 1.57 -5.11 10.99
C ALA A 193 1.63 -6.53 11.58
N GLY A 194 2.72 -6.90 12.26
CA GLY A 194 2.94 -8.25 12.78
C GLY A 194 3.18 -9.28 11.67
N ILE A 195 3.10 -10.57 12.01
CA ILE A 195 3.35 -11.65 11.05
C ILE A 195 2.17 -11.77 10.08
N GLU A 196 2.46 -11.77 8.79
CA GLU A 196 1.54 -12.09 7.70
C GLU A 196 2.04 -13.36 7.01
N VAL A 197 1.21 -14.41 7.01
CA VAL A 197 1.51 -15.76 6.50
C VAL A 197 0.86 -15.97 5.14
N GLY A 198 -0.29 -15.35 4.91
CA GLY A 198 -0.98 -15.38 3.64
C GLY A 198 -0.07 -14.87 2.51
N VAL A 199 -0.08 -15.58 1.37
CA VAL A 199 0.72 -15.18 0.20
C VAL A 199 0.24 -13.83 -0.35
N ALA A 200 -1.06 -13.64 -0.39
CA ALA A 200 -1.69 -12.39 -0.80
C ALA A 200 -1.69 -11.39 0.37
N ALA A 201 -0.92 -10.33 0.26
CA ALA A 201 -0.80 -9.30 1.29
C ALA A 201 -2.13 -8.57 1.53
N THR A 202 -2.48 -8.35 2.78
CA THR A 202 -3.71 -7.66 3.22
C THR A 202 -3.43 -6.61 4.28
N LYS A 203 -3.19 -6.99 5.53
CA LYS A 203 -2.88 -6.06 6.62
C LYS A 203 -1.57 -5.30 6.42
N THR A 204 -0.60 -5.91 5.77
CA THR A 204 0.67 -5.22 5.44
C THR A 204 0.48 -4.17 4.34
N PHE A 205 -0.44 -4.38 3.39
CA PHE A 205 -0.85 -3.35 2.45
C PHE A 205 -1.44 -2.13 3.17
N LEU A 206 -2.39 -2.37 4.09
CA LEU A 206 -2.95 -1.30 4.93
C LEU A 206 -1.86 -0.57 5.72
N GLY A 207 -0.91 -1.31 6.31
CA GLY A 207 0.22 -0.73 7.04
C GLY A 207 1.13 0.13 6.16
N GLN A 208 1.37 -0.27 4.90
CA GLN A 208 2.10 0.54 3.93
C GLN A 208 1.34 1.82 3.57
N LEU A 209 0.02 1.74 3.35
CA LEU A 209 -0.79 2.93 3.13
C LEU A 209 -0.66 3.90 4.32
N LEU A 210 -0.85 3.43 5.54
CA LEU A 210 -0.73 4.25 6.76
C LEU A 210 0.66 4.91 6.88
N ALA A 211 1.73 4.20 6.54
CA ALA A 211 3.07 4.76 6.49
C ALA A 211 3.17 5.94 5.52
N PHE A 212 2.53 5.85 4.36
CA PHE A 212 2.53 6.93 3.36
C PHE A 212 1.65 8.11 3.76
N TYR A 213 0.52 7.88 4.45
CA TYR A 213 -0.23 8.97 5.09
C TYR A 213 0.64 9.72 6.11
N GLY A 214 1.38 8.97 6.93
CA GLY A 214 2.34 9.56 7.88
C GLY A 214 3.39 10.42 7.19
N LEU A 215 4.04 9.89 6.15
CA LEU A 215 5.04 10.63 5.36
C LEU A 215 4.45 11.88 4.71
N ALA A 216 3.28 11.78 4.08
CA ALA A 216 2.64 12.92 3.43
C ALA A 216 2.30 14.03 4.42
N MET A 217 1.76 13.69 5.59
CA MET A 217 1.51 14.68 6.67
C MET A 217 2.80 15.33 7.17
N ALA A 218 3.85 14.53 7.39
CA ALA A 218 5.14 15.02 7.87
C ALA A 218 5.79 15.99 6.88
N PHE A 219 5.77 15.67 5.59
CA PHE A 219 6.28 16.56 4.54
C PHE A 219 5.41 17.80 4.36
N ALA A 220 4.07 17.64 4.36
CA ALA A 220 3.14 18.75 4.14
C ALA A 220 3.33 19.89 5.13
N VAL A 221 3.48 19.56 6.42
CA VAL A 221 3.69 20.55 7.47
C VAL A 221 5.05 21.23 7.33
N ARG A 222 6.14 20.45 7.15
CA ARG A 222 7.50 21.01 7.05
C ARG A 222 7.69 21.91 5.83
N ARG A 223 6.94 21.65 4.78
CA ARG A 223 6.96 22.47 3.55
C ARG A 223 5.97 23.65 3.59
N GLY A 224 5.08 23.68 4.59
CA GLY A 224 3.98 24.65 4.60
C GLY A 224 3.04 24.53 3.40
N ALA A 225 2.93 23.34 2.82
CA ALA A 225 2.19 23.08 1.58
C ALA A 225 0.68 23.07 1.79
N ARG A 226 0.24 22.82 3.02
CA ARG A 226 -1.17 22.81 3.43
C ARG A 226 -1.35 23.50 4.79
N PRO A 227 -2.51 24.12 5.05
CA PRO A 227 -2.84 24.64 6.36
C PRO A 227 -2.77 23.55 7.44
N ALA A 228 -2.20 23.84 8.59
CA ALA A 228 -2.08 22.89 9.70
C ALA A 228 -3.44 22.30 10.12
N ALA A 229 -4.53 23.07 9.97
CA ALA A 229 -5.89 22.60 10.25
C ALA A 229 -6.34 21.44 9.33
N GLU A 230 -5.97 21.46 8.04
CA GLU A 230 -6.28 20.38 7.11
C GLU A 230 -5.52 19.10 7.46
N ILE A 231 -4.24 19.24 7.81
CA ILE A 231 -3.41 18.09 8.23
C ILE A 231 -3.92 17.51 9.55
N LYS A 232 -4.35 18.36 10.48
CA LYS A 232 -4.98 17.93 11.72
C LYS A 232 -6.28 17.18 11.45
N ALA A 233 -7.13 17.68 10.56
CA ALA A 233 -8.38 17.02 10.18
C ALA A 233 -8.11 15.62 9.62
N LEU A 234 -7.13 15.45 8.74
CA LEU A 234 -6.71 14.15 8.22
C LEU A 234 -6.22 13.22 9.35
N ALA A 235 -5.42 13.74 10.29
CA ALA A 235 -4.97 12.96 11.43
C ALA A 235 -6.14 12.53 12.35
N ASP A 236 -7.14 13.40 12.53
CA ASP A 236 -8.33 13.09 13.32
C ASP A 236 -9.20 12.02 12.63
N GLU A 237 -9.37 12.07 11.29
CA GLU A 237 -10.02 11.02 10.52
C GLU A 237 -9.28 9.67 10.68
N LEU A 238 -7.95 9.67 10.58
CA LEU A 238 -7.13 8.46 10.77
C LEU A 238 -7.26 7.87 12.19
N ARG A 239 -7.47 8.68 13.21
CA ARG A 239 -7.74 8.17 14.58
C ARG A 239 -9.05 7.41 14.67
N GLY A 240 -10.04 7.73 13.84
CA GLY A 240 -11.33 7.02 13.75
C GLY A 240 -11.27 5.72 12.91
N LEU A 241 -10.21 5.53 12.14
CA LEU A 241 -10.07 4.44 11.17
C LEU A 241 -10.19 3.03 11.77
N PRO A 242 -9.60 2.69 12.96
CA PRO A 242 -9.69 1.34 13.51
C PRO A 242 -11.13 0.88 13.75
N GLN A 243 -11.99 1.79 14.22
CA GLN A 243 -13.40 1.49 14.42
C GLN A 243 -14.14 1.31 13.09
N GLN A 244 -13.87 2.13 12.10
CA GLN A 244 -14.49 2.02 10.77
C GLN A 244 -14.08 0.72 10.08
N LEU A 245 -12.82 0.32 10.18
CA LEU A 245 -12.33 -0.94 9.62
C LEU A 245 -13.01 -2.14 10.29
N ARG A 246 -13.17 -2.14 11.62
CA ARG A 246 -13.87 -3.23 12.34
C ARG A 246 -15.31 -3.38 11.84
N GLN A 247 -16.05 -2.29 11.75
CA GLN A 247 -17.42 -2.29 11.23
C GLN A 247 -17.47 -2.77 9.78
N LEU A 248 -16.49 -2.42 8.98
CA LEU A 248 -16.44 -2.77 7.57
C LEU A 248 -16.15 -4.27 7.36
N VAL A 249 -15.17 -4.80 8.08
CA VAL A 249 -14.83 -6.22 8.02
C VAL A 249 -16.02 -7.07 8.47
N ASP A 250 -16.65 -6.73 9.60
CA ASP A 250 -17.84 -7.45 10.10
C ASP A 250 -19.00 -7.39 9.11
N LEU A 251 -19.20 -6.25 8.43
CA LEU A 251 -20.27 -6.07 7.45
C LEU A 251 -20.04 -6.91 6.20
N HIS A 252 -18.81 -6.95 5.70
CA HIS A 252 -18.51 -7.53 4.40
C HIS A 252 -18.17 -9.01 4.43
N ASP A 253 -17.78 -9.57 5.57
CA ASP A 253 -17.46 -11.00 5.69
C ASP A 253 -18.66 -11.87 5.21
N GLN A 254 -19.84 -11.65 5.77
CA GLN A 254 -21.06 -12.38 5.37
C GLN A 254 -21.54 -12.01 3.96
N ARG A 255 -21.40 -10.74 3.54
CA ARG A 255 -21.81 -10.31 2.20
C ARG A 255 -20.97 -10.94 1.10
N SER A 256 -19.67 -11.01 1.29
CA SER A 256 -18.77 -11.62 0.33
C SER A 256 -19.01 -13.12 0.21
N GLU A 257 -19.26 -13.83 1.32
CA GLU A 257 -19.64 -15.24 1.29
C GLU A 257 -20.93 -15.47 0.49
N ALA A 258 -21.92 -14.57 0.64
CA ALA A 258 -23.18 -14.64 -0.12
C ALA A 258 -23.01 -14.29 -1.61
N LEU A 259 -22.05 -13.44 -1.95
CA LEU A 259 -21.77 -13.02 -3.34
C LEU A 259 -20.89 -14.03 -4.09
N ALA A 260 -20.00 -14.75 -3.40
CA ALA A 260 -19.04 -15.68 -3.99
C ALA A 260 -19.64 -16.69 -5.00
N PRO A 261 -20.84 -17.28 -4.81
CA PRO A 261 -21.43 -18.19 -5.78
C PRO A 261 -21.64 -17.58 -7.18
N ARG A 262 -21.80 -16.25 -7.27
CA ARG A 262 -21.97 -15.57 -8.57
C ARG A 262 -20.68 -15.55 -9.39
N PHE A 263 -19.52 -15.75 -8.76
CA PHE A 263 -18.23 -15.80 -9.41
C PHE A 263 -17.81 -17.21 -9.79
N ALA A 264 -18.59 -18.25 -9.45
CA ALA A 264 -18.22 -19.64 -9.66
C ALA A 264 -17.88 -20.01 -11.12
N ASP A 265 -18.62 -19.39 -12.06
CA ASP A 265 -18.43 -19.62 -13.51
C ASP A 265 -17.76 -18.41 -14.20
N THR A 266 -17.34 -17.41 -13.43
CA THR A 266 -16.72 -16.19 -13.96
C THR A 266 -15.27 -16.46 -14.37
N GLN A 267 -14.90 -16.02 -15.55
CA GLN A 267 -13.52 -16.16 -16.07
C GLN A 267 -12.77 -14.83 -16.08
N ASP A 268 -13.48 -13.73 -16.27
CA ASP A 268 -12.93 -12.40 -16.40
C ASP A 268 -13.67 -11.42 -15.48
N VAL A 269 -12.93 -10.55 -14.79
CA VAL A 269 -13.49 -9.45 -13.97
C VAL A 269 -12.72 -8.16 -14.24
N ILE A 270 -13.44 -7.06 -14.40
CA ILE A 270 -12.82 -5.74 -14.56
C ILE A 270 -13.05 -4.92 -13.30
N PHE A 271 -11.97 -4.31 -12.79
CA PHE A 271 -11.99 -3.40 -11.67
C PHE A 271 -11.76 -1.97 -12.16
N LEU A 272 -12.64 -1.05 -11.79
CA LEU A 272 -12.56 0.35 -12.17
C LEU A 272 -12.36 1.25 -10.96
N GLY A 273 -11.31 2.05 -11.00
CA GLY A 273 -11.05 3.11 -10.03
C GLY A 273 -10.62 4.39 -10.71
N ARG A 274 -10.70 5.52 -9.99
CA ARG A 274 -10.27 6.81 -10.50
C ARG A 274 -9.57 7.62 -9.42
N GLY A 275 -8.59 8.49 -9.81
CA GLY A 275 -7.81 9.24 -8.84
C GLY A 275 -7.10 8.30 -7.86
N ILE A 276 -7.16 8.64 -6.58
CA ILE A 276 -6.49 7.89 -5.50
C ILE A 276 -7.02 6.45 -5.34
N ASN A 277 -8.22 6.13 -5.85
CA ASN A 277 -8.80 4.79 -5.82
C ASN A 277 -8.45 3.92 -7.04
N TYR A 278 -7.74 4.45 -8.05
CA TYR A 278 -7.25 3.61 -9.14
C TYR A 278 -6.27 2.53 -8.65
N PRO A 279 -5.27 2.85 -7.81
CA PRO A 279 -4.42 1.81 -7.22
C PRO A 279 -5.18 0.75 -6.42
N ILE A 280 -6.31 1.10 -5.81
CA ILE A 280 -7.15 0.14 -5.07
C ILE A 280 -7.88 -0.81 -6.04
N ALA A 281 -8.31 -0.33 -7.20
CA ALA A 281 -8.85 -1.19 -8.26
C ALA A 281 -7.79 -2.18 -8.78
N LEU A 282 -6.52 -1.73 -8.95
CA LEU A 282 -5.40 -2.61 -9.28
C LEU A 282 -5.16 -3.67 -8.20
N GLU A 283 -5.23 -3.28 -6.93
CA GLU A 283 -5.04 -4.20 -5.81
C GLU A 283 -6.16 -5.24 -5.70
N GLY A 284 -7.43 -4.83 -5.87
CA GLY A 284 -8.56 -5.74 -5.92
C GLY A 284 -8.43 -6.78 -7.04
N ALA A 285 -8.06 -6.32 -8.24
CA ALA A 285 -7.80 -7.21 -9.37
C ALA A 285 -6.64 -8.18 -9.10
N LEU A 286 -5.58 -7.72 -8.43
CA LEU A 286 -4.45 -8.57 -8.04
C LEU A 286 -4.89 -9.63 -7.03
N LYS A 287 -5.64 -9.26 -5.98
CA LYS A 287 -6.13 -10.19 -4.95
C LYS A 287 -7.01 -11.28 -5.58
N LEU A 288 -7.95 -10.90 -6.43
CA LEU A 288 -8.83 -11.87 -7.09
C LEU A 288 -8.02 -12.85 -7.95
N LYS A 289 -7.03 -12.39 -8.73
CA LYS A 289 -6.15 -13.27 -9.52
C LYS A 289 -5.36 -14.27 -8.66
N GLU A 290 -4.76 -13.78 -7.58
CA GLU A 290 -3.89 -14.59 -6.72
C GLU A 290 -4.63 -15.72 -6.03
N ILE A 291 -5.90 -15.50 -5.66
CA ILE A 291 -6.65 -16.42 -4.80
C ILE A 291 -7.58 -17.33 -5.61
N SER A 292 -8.27 -16.79 -6.63
CA SER A 292 -9.30 -17.52 -7.37
C SER A 292 -8.84 -18.05 -8.72
N TYR A 293 -7.70 -17.55 -9.25
CA TYR A 293 -7.21 -17.76 -10.62
C TYR A 293 -8.14 -17.21 -11.72
N ILE A 294 -9.16 -16.43 -11.35
CA ILE A 294 -9.97 -15.65 -12.30
C ILE A 294 -9.09 -14.57 -12.92
N HIS A 295 -9.16 -14.43 -14.24
CA HIS A 295 -8.48 -13.32 -14.91
C HIS A 295 -9.15 -11.99 -14.49
N ALA A 296 -8.40 -11.13 -13.83
CA ALA A 296 -8.90 -9.85 -13.33
C ALA A 296 -7.94 -8.71 -13.67
N GLU A 297 -8.48 -7.61 -14.16
CA GLU A 297 -7.69 -6.43 -14.51
C GLU A 297 -8.27 -5.15 -13.91
N GLY A 298 -7.37 -4.27 -13.44
CA GLY A 298 -7.74 -2.95 -12.93
C GLY A 298 -7.43 -1.86 -13.94
N TYR A 299 -8.37 -0.95 -14.17
CA TYR A 299 -8.21 0.16 -15.09
C TYR A 299 -8.56 1.50 -14.42
N PRO A 300 -7.92 2.59 -14.85
CA PRO A 300 -8.50 3.91 -14.62
C PRO A 300 -9.87 3.95 -15.30
N ALA A 301 -10.94 4.28 -14.57
CA ALA A 301 -12.30 4.18 -15.10
C ALA A 301 -12.49 5.00 -16.40
N GLY A 302 -11.77 6.12 -16.55
CA GLY A 302 -11.79 6.92 -17.76
C GLY A 302 -11.19 6.24 -19.00
N GLU A 303 -10.27 5.26 -18.79
CA GLU A 303 -9.61 4.52 -19.86
C GLU A 303 -10.43 3.31 -20.35
N MET A 304 -11.51 2.95 -19.65
CA MET A 304 -12.35 1.81 -20.02
C MET A 304 -12.82 1.90 -21.49
N LYS A 305 -13.22 3.07 -21.94
CA LYS A 305 -13.70 3.30 -23.33
C LYS A 305 -12.60 3.28 -24.39
N HIS A 306 -11.33 3.26 -24.01
CA HIS A 306 -10.19 3.25 -24.94
C HIS A 306 -9.63 1.84 -25.21
N GLY A 307 -10.46 0.81 -25.03
CA GLY A 307 -10.14 -0.59 -25.31
C GLY A 307 -10.95 -1.56 -24.48
N PRO A 308 -10.81 -1.54 -23.14
CA PRO A 308 -11.43 -2.54 -22.24
C PRO A 308 -12.94 -2.70 -22.38
N ILE A 309 -13.66 -1.66 -22.79
CA ILE A 309 -15.11 -1.72 -23.05
C ILE A 309 -15.51 -2.78 -24.10
N ALA A 310 -14.58 -3.17 -24.98
CA ALA A 310 -14.82 -4.22 -25.97
C ALA A 310 -14.91 -5.61 -25.35
N LEU A 311 -14.41 -5.80 -24.12
CA LEU A 311 -14.46 -7.07 -23.39
C LEU A 311 -15.76 -7.24 -22.59
N LEU A 312 -16.57 -6.17 -22.45
CA LEU A 312 -17.74 -6.17 -21.59
C LEU A 312 -18.93 -6.85 -22.28
N ASP A 313 -19.51 -7.80 -21.57
CA ASP A 313 -20.81 -8.42 -21.83
C ASP A 313 -21.45 -8.85 -20.50
N SER A 314 -22.59 -9.54 -20.54
CA SER A 314 -23.33 -9.98 -19.35
C SER A 314 -22.58 -11.04 -18.49
N ARG A 315 -21.45 -11.56 -18.95
CA ARG A 315 -20.63 -12.57 -18.25
C ARG A 315 -19.43 -11.96 -17.54
N VAL A 316 -19.11 -10.70 -17.83
CA VAL A 316 -17.94 -10.00 -17.25
C VAL A 316 -18.41 -9.01 -16.18
N PRO A 317 -18.31 -9.38 -14.88
CA PRO A 317 -18.60 -8.44 -13.81
C PRO A 317 -17.64 -7.24 -13.83
N VAL A 318 -18.19 -6.07 -13.53
CA VAL A 318 -17.41 -4.84 -13.39
C VAL A 318 -17.52 -4.33 -11.95
N VAL A 319 -16.43 -4.34 -11.23
CA VAL A 319 -16.33 -3.79 -9.88
C VAL A 319 -15.89 -2.33 -9.99
N SER A 320 -16.72 -1.39 -9.54
CA SER A 320 -16.45 0.05 -9.65
C SER A 320 -16.36 0.70 -8.29
N ILE A 321 -15.25 1.38 -8.00
CA ILE A 321 -15.03 2.13 -6.74
C ILE A 321 -15.54 3.55 -6.93
N ALA A 322 -16.72 3.84 -6.41
CA ALA A 322 -17.40 5.13 -6.54
C ALA A 322 -17.59 5.77 -5.15
N VAL A 323 -16.61 6.57 -4.72
CA VAL A 323 -16.67 7.28 -3.43
C VAL A 323 -16.82 8.79 -3.66
N PRO A 324 -17.49 9.51 -2.73
CA PRO A 324 -17.61 10.96 -2.82
C PRO A 324 -16.27 11.65 -2.98
N GLY A 325 -16.21 12.65 -3.84
CA GLY A 325 -14.99 13.41 -4.14
C GLY A 325 -15.02 14.02 -5.54
N VAL A 326 -13.89 14.57 -5.97
CA VAL A 326 -13.78 15.32 -7.23
C VAL A 326 -14.13 14.48 -8.47
N VAL A 327 -13.94 13.17 -8.40
CA VAL A 327 -14.14 12.25 -9.53
C VAL A 327 -15.42 11.41 -9.46
N PHE A 328 -16.24 11.57 -8.43
CA PHE A 328 -17.40 10.72 -8.16
C PHE A 328 -18.35 10.61 -9.35
N GLU A 329 -18.88 11.76 -9.85
CA GLU A 329 -19.78 11.81 -11.01
C GLU A 329 -19.17 11.16 -12.27
N LYS A 330 -17.86 11.27 -12.43
CA LYS A 330 -17.16 10.66 -13.55
C LYS A 330 -17.06 9.15 -13.45
N VAL A 331 -16.92 8.62 -12.23
CA VAL A 331 -16.94 7.18 -11.99
C VAL A 331 -18.35 6.62 -12.25
N LEU A 332 -19.39 7.29 -11.75
CA LEU A 332 -20.77 6.88 -12.01
C LEU A 332 -21.08 6.87 -13.52
N SER A 333 -20.65 7.90 -14.26
CA SER A 333 -20.79 7.94 -15.71
C SER A 333 -20.09 6.76 -16.39
N ASN A 334 -18.86 6.41 -15.95
CA ASN A 334 -18.15 5.26 -16.51
C ASN A 334 -18.83 3.93 -16.15
N ALA A 335 -19.40 3.80 -14.95
CA ALA A 335 -20.21 2.63 -14.58
C ALA A 335 -21.46 2.52 -15.47
N GLN A 336 -22.15 3.63 -15.79
CA GLN A 336 -23.28 3.64 -16.73
C GLN A 336 -22.86 3.20 -18.15
N GLU A 337 -21.67 3.59 -18.60
CA GLU A 337 -21.12 3.13 -19.89
C GLU A 337 -20.90 1.61 -19.91
N ALA A 338 -20.44 1.03 -18.80
CA ALA A 338 -20.30 -0.43 -18.66
C ALA A 338 -21.69 -1.12 -18.62
N LYS A 339 -22.66 -0.54 -17.90
CA LYS A 339 -24.05 -1.06 -17.86
C LYS A 339 -24.71 -1.07 -19.23
N ALA A 340 -24.42 -0.10 -20.07
CA ALA A 340 -24.89 -0.04 -21.46
C ALA A 340 -24.31 -1.16 -22.35
N ARG A 341 -23.36 -1.93 -21.86
CA ARG A 341 -22.78 -3.15 -22.47
C ARG A 341 -23.27 -4.42 -21.82
N ASP A 342 -24.36 -4.34 -21.05
CA ASP A 342 -24.95 -5.44 -20.28
C ASP A 342 -24.05 -6.00 -19.18
N ALA A 343 -22.95 -5.32 -18.80
CA ALA A 343 -22.08 -5.75 -17.72
C ALA A 343 -22.82 -5.76 -16.38
N GLN A 344 -22.59 -6.77 -15.56
CA GLN A 344 -23.07 -6.81 -14.19
C GLN A 344 -22.21 -5.87 -13.33
N LEU A 345 -22.85 -4.86 -12.74
CA LEU A 345 -22.13 -3.84 -11.96
C LEU A 345 -22.12 -4.17 -10.47
N ILE A 346 -20.93 -4.18 -9.87
CA ILE A 346 -20.70 -4.27 -8.43
C ILE A 346 -20.10 -2.94 -7.98
N GLY A 347 -20.84 -2.19 -7.17
CA GLY A 347 -20.38 -0.90 -6.64
C GLY A 347 -19.68 -1.03 -5.30
N VAL A 348 -18.52 -0.41 -5.13
CA VAL A 348 -17.91 -0.13 -3.83
C VAL A 348 -18.11 1.34 -3.55
N ALA A 349 -19.16 1.67 -2.81
CA ALA A 349 -19.63 3.04 -2.67
C ALA A 349 -20.45 3.22 -1.38
N PRO A 350 -20.61 4.45 -0.87
CA PRO A 350 -21.60 4.73 0.16
C PRO A 350 -23.01 4.44 -0.37
N GLN A 351 -23.88 3.94 0.51
CA GLN A 351 -25.28 3.70 0.15
C GLN A 351 -26.01 5.04 -0.05
N GLY A 352 -26.70 5.19 -1.19
CA GLY A 352 -27.45 6.39 -1.52
C GLY A 352 -28.13 6.32 -2.89
N PRO A 353 -28.96 7.29 -3.25
CA PRO A 353 -29.68 7.32 -4.53
C PRO A 353 -28.78 7.24 -5.76
N ASP A 354 -27.59 7.85 -5.69
CA ASP A 354 -26.64 7.88 -6.80
C ASP A 354 -26.03 6.50 -7.09
N THR A 355 -26.14 5.56 -6.14
CA THR A 355 -25.57 4.20 -6.25
C THR A 355 -26.61 3.13 -6.59
N ASP A 356 -27.86 3.50 -6.84
CA ASP A 356 -28.93 2.59 -7.28
C ASP A 356 -28.69 2.00 -8.68
N LEU A 357 -27.70 2.54 -9.42
CA LEU A 357 -27.30 1.99 -10.72
C LEU A 357 -26.59 0.64 -10.62
N PHE A 358 -25.99 0.32 -9.48
CA PHE A 358 -25.25 -0.92 -9.26
C PHE A 358 -26.20 -2.09 -9.01
N ASP A 359 -25.94 -3.23 -9.63
CA ASP A 359 -26.72 -4.46 -9.46
C ASP A 359 -26.45 -5.10 -8.09
N GLU A 360 -25.23 -4.90 -7.58
CA GLU A 360 -24.82 -5.23 -6.21
C GLU A 360 -24.01 -4.07 -5.61
N LEU A 361 -24.22 -3.82 -4.33
CA LEU A 361 -23.47 -2.79 -3.60
C LEU A 361 -22.68 -3.41 -2.46
N LEU A 362 -21.40 -3.13 -2.44
CA LEU A 362 -20.50 -3.34 -1.31
C LEU A 362 -20.35 -1.99 -0.58
N PRO A 363 -21.22 -1.69 0.41
CA PRO A 363 -21.28 -0.37 1.00
C PRO A 363 -20.05 -0.05 1.84
N VAL A 364 -19.53 1.17 1.65
CA VAL A 364 -18.45 1.73 2.45
C VAL A 364 -18.91 3.03 3.11
N PRO A 365 -18.31 3.46 4.23
CA PRO A 365 -18.66 4.74 4.84
C PRO A 365 -18.43 5.92 3.90
N SER A 366 -19.28 6.94 4.03
CA SER A 366 -19.04 8.24 3.38
C SER A 366 -17.95 8.98 4.16
N VAL A 367 -16.75 9.01 3.61
CA VAL A 367 -15.56 9.66 4.19
C VAL A 367 -14.96 10.62 3.19
N SER A 368 -13.94 11.37 3.60
CA SER A 368 -13.17 12.17 2.65
C SER A 368 -12.53 11.28 1.57
N GLU A 369 -12.40 11.80 0.36
CA GLU A 369 -11.73 11.10 -0.76
C GLU A 369 -10.36 10.57 -0.33
N TRP A 370 -9.67 11.30 0.52
CA TRP A 370 -8.31 10.98 0.97
C TRP A 370 -8.24 9.76 1.88
N ILE A 371 -9.25 9.48 2.69
CA ILE A 371 -9.31 8.31 3.58
C ILE A 371 -9.86 7.07 2.85
N SER A 372 -10.58 7.28 1.77
CA SER A 372 -11.30 6.21 1.07
C SER A 372 -10.44 5.00 0.68
N PRO A 373 -9.15 5.11 0.26
CA PRO A 373 -8.33 3.94 -0.06
C PRO A 373 -8.19 2.93 1.09
N LEU A 374 -8.12 3.43 2.34
CA LEU A 374 -8.00 2.60 3.53
C LEU A 374 -9.26 1.78 3.83
N LEU A 375 -10.40 2.21 3.32
CA LEU A 375 -11.72 1.58 3.53
C LEU A 375 -12.16 0.77 2.32
N THR A 376 -11.97 1.29 1.11
CA THR A 376 -12.41 0.63 -0.13
C THR A 376 -11.62 -0.63 -0.45
N VAL A 377 -10.41 -0.77 0.09
CA VAL A 377 -9.61 -1.99 -0.08
C VAL A 377 -10.22 -3.20 0.65
N VAL A 378 -10.91 -3.00 1.78
CA VAL A 378 -11.45 -4.10 2.59
C VAL A 378 -12.45 -4.97 1.82
N PRO A 379 -13.53 -4.42 1.21
CA PRO A 379 -14.42 -5.22 0.38
C PRO A 379 -13.72 -5.85 -0.83
N MET A 380 -12.64 -5.25 -1.36
CA MET A 380 -11.83 -5.84 -2.44
C MET A 380 -11.05 -7.08 -2.00
N GLN A 381 -10.63 -7.12 -0.74
CA GLN A 381 -9.88 -8.25 -0.18
C GLN A 381 -10.80 -9.38 0.27
N LEU A 382 -12.05 -9.08 0.61
CA LEU A 382 -13.05 -10.07 1.05
C LEU A 382 -13.84 -10.68 -0.13
N LEU A 383 -13.92 -9.99 -1.26
CA LEU A 383 -14.56 -10.45 -2.49
C LEU A 383 -13.77 -11.61 -3.12
#